data_24e56fcf6a027b6f14ec2a9c5a513ba3
#
_entry.id   24e56fcf6a027b6f14ec2a9c5a513ba3
#
_cell.length_a   1.000
_cell.length_b   1.000
_cell.length_c   1.000
_cell.angle_alpha   90.00
_cell.angle_beta   90.00
_cell.angle_gamma   90.00
#
_symmetry.space_group_name_H-M   'P 1'
#
loop_
_entity.id
_entity.type
_entity.pdbx_description
1 polymer ?
#
loop_
_entity_poly.entity_id
_entity_poly.type
_entity_poly.pdbx_seq_one_letter_code
_entity_poly.pdbx_strand_id
1 'polypeptide(L)'
;MGLTISSHLVQLMGGKLEVKSRLGEGSEFYFTLPLKFKYRTFGQTVLGEKKIENVSMDWKGKRLLVAEDNKLNMEIAVTLLEMEGFQLETVQNGKAALELYLKKEPYYFDAILMDIQMPIMNGLEATKAIRLSQKKDARTIPIIAMTANAFDEDARESIQYGMNGHLSKPFTMDRLLEVLSECL
;
A
#
# COMPACT_ATOMS: atom_id res chain seq x y z
N MET A 1 3.51 29.39 14.39
CA MET A 1 4.21 28.70 13.28
C MET A 1 3.32 27.75 12.45
N GLY A 2 2.33 27.04 13.02
CA GLY A 2 1.53 26.05 12.27
C GLY A 2 0.76 26.59 11.05
N LEU A 3 0.04 27.69 11.19
CA LEU A 3 -0.77 28.27 10.10
C LEU A 3 0.05 28.76 8.89
N THR A 4 1.26 29.24 9.13
CA THR A 4 2.17 29.68 8.04
C THR A 4 2.59 28.49 7.19
N ILE A 5 2.89 27.36 7.80
CA ILE A 5 3.26 26.12 7.09
C ILE A 5 2.05 25.57 6.32
N SER A 6 0.87 25.50 6.95
CA SER A 6 -0.35 25.06 6.28
C SER A 6 -0.72 25.93 5.09
N SER A 7 -0.63 27.27 5.23
CA SER A 7 -0.89 28.21 4.13
C SER A 7 0.08 28.01 2.98
N HIS A 8 1.38 27.82 3.28
CA HIS A 8 2.40 27.59 2.27
C HIS A 8 2.19 26.28 1.50
N LEU A 9 1.85 25.20 2.21
CA LEU A 9 1.52 23.90 1.59
C LEU A 9 0.31 24.00 0.66
N VAL A 10 -0.78 24.63 1.11
CA VAL A 10 -1.98 24.84 0.29
C VAL A 10 -1.66 25.68 -0.96
N GLN A 11 -0.82 26.70 -0.84
CA GLN A 11 -0.37 27.50 -1.99
C GLN A 11 0.47 26.69 -2.98
N LEU A 12 1.39 25.85 -2.50
CA LEU A 12 2.17 24.94 -3.36
C LEU A 12 1.27 23.95 -4.13
N MET A 13 0.12 23.56 -3.55
CA MET A 13 -0.88 22.75 -4.21
C MET A 13 -1.81 23.55 -5.14
N GLY A 14 -1.58 24.85 -5.32
CA GLY A 14 -2.37 25.72 -6.17
C GLY A 14 -3.67 26.20 -5.54
N GLY A 15 -3.84 26.04 -4.24
CA GLY A 15 -5.02 26.42 -3.49
C GLY A 15 -4.85 27.68 -2.65
N LYS A 16 -5.88 27.99 -1.85
CA LYS A 16 -5.93 29.09 -0.90
C LYS A 16 -6.50 28.63 0.43
N LEU A 17 -5.78 28.94 1.54
CA LEU A 17 -6.28 28.73 2.90
C LEU A 17 -7.06 29.97 3.35
N GLU A 18 -8.25 29.77 3.90
CA GLU A 18 -9.12 30.83 4.40
C GLU A 18 -9.59 30.49 5.83
N VAL A 19 -9.99 31.52 6.57
CA VAL A 19 -10.46 31.36 7.95
C VAL A 19 -11.75 32.17 8.16
N LYS A 20 -12.72 31.56 8.85
CA LYS A 20 -13.88 32.21 9.44
C LYS A 20 -13.79 32.09 10.95
N SER A 21 -13.91 33.21 11.66
CA SER A 21 -13.81 33.21 13.12
C SER A 21 -14.79 34.20 13.72
N ARG A 22 -15.45 33.78 14.83
CA ARG A 22 -16.29 34.65 15.65
C ARG A 22 -15.89 34.50 17.11
N LEU A 23 -15.75 35.61 17.77
CA LEU A 23 -15.42 35.66 19.22
C LEU A 23 -16.49 34.91 20.03
N GLY A 24 -16.05 33.92 20.84
CA GLY A 24 -16.92 33.06 21.64
C GLY A 24 -17.56 31.88 20.91
N GLU A 25 -17.47 31.79 19.56
CA GLU A 25 -18.04 30.71 18.76
C GLU A 25 -16.95 29.78 18.17
N GLY A 26 -15.69 30.24 18.11
CA GLY A 26 -14.57 29.47 17.57
C GLY A 26 -14.11 29.92 16.18
N SER A 27 -13.29 29.10 15.54
CA SER A 27 -12.69 29.37 14.21
C SER A 27 -12.77 28.14 13.32
N GLU A 28 -13.16 28.36 12.07
CA GLU A 28 -13.19 27.38 10.99
C GLU A 28 -12.10 27.72 10.00
N PHE A 29 -11.18 26.77 9.72
CA PHE A 29 -10.16 26.87 8.70
C PHE A 29 -10.54 25.98 7.53
N TYR A 30 -10.60 26.53 6.31
CA TYR A 30 -10.93 25.78 5.12
C TYR A 30 -10.02 26.18 3.96
N PHE A 31 -9.86 25.28 3.00
CA PHE A 31 -9.08 25.53 1.79
C PHE A 31 -9.74 24.90 0.56
N THR A 32 -9.47 25.51 -0.59
CA THR A 32 -9.94 25.04 -1.88
C THR A 32 -8.74 24.67 -2.75
N LEU A 33 -8.76 23.50 -3.37
CA LEU A 33 -7.71 23.03 -4.29
C LEU A 33 -8.27 22.84 -5.70
N PRO A 34 -7.53 23.24 -6.75
CA PRO A 34 -7.88 22.92 -8.13
C PRO A 34 -7.53 21.44 -8.41
N LEU A 35 -8.54 20.58 -8.40
CA LEU A 35 -8.36 19.16 -8.72
C LEU A 35 -8.59 18.93 -10.22
N LYS A 36 -7.58 18.41 -10.92
CA LYS A 36 -7.73 17.96 -12.31
C LYS A 36 -8.14 16.49 -12.29
N PHE A 37 -9.39 16.20 -12.60
CA PHE A 37 -9.86 14.84 -12.78
C PHE A 37 -9.53 14.37 -14.20
N LYS A 38 -8.73 13.31 -14.33
CA LYS A 38 -8.68 12.53 -15.56
C LYS A 38 -9.77 11.46 -15.46
N TYR A 39 -10.89 11.70 -16.15
CA TYR A 39 -11.86 10.63 -16.33
C TYR A 39 -11.25 9.58 -17.26
N ARG A 40 -10.94 8.38 -16.74
CA ARG A 40 -10.79 7.22 -17.61
C ARG A 40 -12.21 6.77 -17.99
N THR A 41 -12.66 7.17 -19.16
CA THR A 41 -13.84 6.55 -19.79
C THR A 41 -13.44 5.13 -20.17
N PHE A 42 -14.04 4.15 -19.53
CA PHE A 42 -14.00 2.77 -19.98
C PHE A 42 -14.51 2.75 -21.43
N GLY A 43 -13.64 2.54 -22.42
CA GLY A 43 -14.04 2.28 -23.78
C GLY A 43 -13.57 3.22 -24.89
N GLN A 44 -12.65 4.18 -24.68
CA GLN A 44 -12.06 4.93 -25.81
C GLN A 44 -10.53 4.92 -25.76
N THR A 45 -9.97 4.21 -26.71
CA THR A 45 -8.52 4.15 -27.01
C THR A 45 -8.07 5.49 -27.56
N VAL A 46 -7.28 6.27 -26.82
CA VAL A 46 -6.55 7.42 -27.36
C VAL A 46 -5.25 6.90 -27.92
N LEU A 47 -5.08 7.06 -29.24
CA LEU A 47 -3.88 6.75 -30.01
C LEU A 47 -2.70 7.58 -29.49
N GLY A 48 -1.63 6.91 -29.01
CA GLY A 48 -0.33 7.54 -28.88
C GLY A 48 0.53 7.23 -27.65
N GLU A 49 0.14 6.37 -26.72
CA GLU A 49 1.03 5.90 -25.66
C GLU A 49 1.21 4.39 -25.75
N LYS A 50 2.44 3.94 -25.54
CA LYS A 50 2.82 2.53 -25.60
C LYS A 50 1.73 1.66 -24.94
N LYS A 51 1.12 0.80 -25.73
CA LYS A 51 0.30 -0.30 -25.26
C LYS A 51 1.13 -1.13 -24.27
N ILE A 52 0.93 -0.89 -22.99
CA ILE A 52 1.09 -1.98 -22.05
C ILE A 52 -0.10 -2.88 -22.38
N GLU A 53 0.16 -4.00 -23.01
CA GLU A 53 -0.83 -5.06 -23.12
C GLU A 53 -1.24 -5.38 -21.67
N ASN A 54 -2.39 -4.88 -21.26
CA ASN A 54 -3.04 -5.35 -20.05
C ASN A 54 -3.39 -6.82 -20.32
N VAL A 55 -2.45 -7.71 -20.07
CA VAL A 55 -2.80 -9.06 -19.72
C VAL A 55 -3.63 -8.88 -18.45
N SER A 56 -4.94 -8.98 -18.58
CA SER A 56 -5.85 -9.00 -17.43
C SER A 56 -5.50 -10.26 -16.65
N MET A 57 -4.57 -10.14 -15.71
CA MET A 57 -4.33 -11.22 -14.76
C MET A 57 -5.64 -11.44 -14.00
N ASP A 58 -6.13 -12.66 -14.05
CA ASP A 58 -7.28 -13.05 -13.24
C ASP A 58 -6.82 -13.20 -11.79
N TRP A 59 -7.12 -12.18 -10.97
CA TRP A 59 -6.78 -12.15 -9.55
C TRP A 59 -7.73 -12.98 -8.69
N LYS A 60 -8.83 -13.45 -9.30
CA LYS A 60 -9.89 -14.16 -8.60
C LYS A 60 -9.38 -15.44 -7.93
N GLY A 61 -9.55 -15.49 -6.63
CA GLY A 61 -9.15 -16.64 -5.81
C GLY A 61 -7.68 -16.67 -5.40
N LYS A 62 -6.85 -15.71 -5.86
CA LYS A 62 -5.50 -15.51 -5.33
C LYS A 62 -5.55 -15.16 -3.86
N ARG A 63 -4.68 -15.77 -3.04
CA ARG A 63 -4.65 -15.59 -1.58
C ARG A 63 -3.51 -14.70 -1.16
N LEU A 64 -3.84 -13.62 -0.46
CA LEU A 64 -2.85 -12.71 0.09
C LEU A 64 -2.89 -12.72 1.62
N LEU A 65 -1.71 -12.67 2.23
CA LEU A 65 -1.54 -12.33 3.62
C LEU A 65 -1.25 -10.84 3.73
N VAL A 66 -2.07 -10.11 4.48
CA VAL A 66 -1.91 -8.66 4.69
C VAL A 66 -1.54 -8.39 6.14
N ALA A 67 -0.38 -7.79 6.37
CA ALA A 67 0.11 -7.39 7.69
C ALA A 67 0.14 -5.86 7.79
N GLU A 68 -0.69 -5.29 8.66
CA GLU A 68 -0.88 -3.85 8.85
C GLU A 68 -1.41 -3.60 10.26
N ASP A 69 -0.80 -2.73 11.05
CA ASP A 69 -1.21 -2.46 12.43
C ASP A 69 -2.29 -1.39 12.53
N ASN A 70 -2.37 -0.49 11.57
CA ASN A 70 -3.38 0.56 11.52
C ASN A 70 -4.70 0.04 10.94
N LYS A 71 -5.75 0.05 11.75
CA LYS A 71 -7.07 -0.47 11.37
C LYS A 71 -7.65 0.19 10.11
N LEU A 72 -7.50 1.51 9.97
CA LEU A 72 -8.03 2.23 8.81
C LEU A 72 -7.28 1.85 7.53
N ASN A 73 -5.95 1.75 7.59
CA ASN A 73 -5.14 1.31 6.45
C ASN A 73 -5.50 -0.13 6.07
N MET A 74 -5.69 -1.01 7.07
CA MET A 74 -6.13 -2.38 6.84
C MET A 74 -7.49 -2.43 6.14
N GLU A 75 -8.49 -1.68 6.61
CA GLU A 75 -9.82 -1.63 5.99
C GLU A 75 -9.76 -1.15 4.54
N ILE A 76 -8.95 -0.14 4.25
CA ILE A 76 -8.74 0.37 2.89
C ILE A 76 -8.12 -0.72 2.01
N ALA A 77 -7.04 -1.36 2.46
CA ALA A 77 -6.35 -2.40 1.72
C ALA A 77 -7.28 -3.60 1.45
N VAL A 78 -8.00 -4.07 2.47
CA VAL A 78 -8.95 -5.18 2.35
C VAL A 78 -10.05 -4.83 1.35
N THR A 79 -10.69 -3.68 1.48
CA THR A 79 -11.77 -3.26 0.57
C THR A 79 -11.30 -3.25 -0.89
N LEU A 80 -10.14 -2.66 -1.14
CA LEU A 80 -9.59 -2.56 -2.48
C LEU A 80 -9.27 -3.94 -3.08
N LEU A 81 -8.63 -4.83 -2.31
CA LEU A 81 -8.23 -6.15 -2.76
C LEU A 81 -9.43 -7.09 -2.97
N GLU A 82 -10.43 -7.05 -2.08
CA GLU A 82 -11.65 -7.86 -2.24
C GLU A 82 -12.46 -7.47 -3.47
N MET A 83 -12.46 -6.18 -3.85
CA MET A 83 -13.11 -5.73 -5.10
C MET A 83 -12.50 -6.37 -6.34
N GLU A 84 -11.20 -6.72 -6.32
CA GLU A 84 -10.49 -7.42 -7.41
C GLU A 84 -10.59 -8.96 -7.29
N GLY A 85 -11.25 -9.47 -6.27
CA GLY A 85 -11.52 -10.90 -6.08
C GLY A 85 -10.45 -11.69 -5.35
N PHE A 86 -9.50 -11.02 -4.67
CA PHE A 86 -8.53 -11.67 -3.81
C PHE A 86 -9.19 -12.28 -2.57
N GLN A 87 -8.63 -13.39 -2.10
CA GLN A 87 -8.92 -13.96 -0.79
C GLN A 87 -7.85 -13.48 0.21
N LEU A 88 -8.27 -12.94 1.36
CA LEU A 88 -7.38 -12.27 2.28
C LEU A 88 -7.35 -12.96 3.66
N GLU A 89 -6.15 -13.06 4.21
CA GLU A 89 -5.97 -13.26 5.65
C GLU A 89 -5.17 -12.08 6.20
N THR A 90 -5.65 -11.50 7.31
CA THR A 90 -5.11 -10.25 7.85
C THR A 90 -4.53 -10.42 9.24
N VAL A 91 -3.44 -9.73 9.52
CA VAL A 91 -2.77 -9.71 10.84
C VAL A 91 -2.25 -8.32 11.17
N GLN A 92 -2.01 -8.04 12.46
CA GLN A 92 -1.71 -6.68 12.94
C GLN A 92 -0.24 -6.45 13.32
N ASN A 93 0.66 -7.40 13.06
CA ASN A 93 2.10 -7.26 13.32
C ASN A 93 2.89 -8.35 12.59
N GLY A 94 4.21 -8.13 12.48
CA GLY A 94 5.10 -9.05 11.78
C GLY A 94 5.22 -10.43 12.44
N LYS A 95 5.10 -10.51 13.78
CA LYS A 95 5.13 -11.80 14.48
C LYS A 95 3.93 -12.66 14.12
N ALA A 96 2.74 -12.07 14.13
CA ALA A 96 1.51 -12.76 13.72
C ALA A 96 1.56 -13.16 12.23
N ALA A 97 2.17 -12.32 11.36
CA ALA A 97 2.37 -12.66 9.96
C ALA A 97 3.27 -13.88 9.78
N LEU A 98 4.40 -13.92 10.48
CA LEU A 98 5.31 -15.07 10.48
C LEU A 98 4.62 -16.35 10.97
N GLU A 99 3.95 -16.28 12.12
CA GLU A 99 3.27 -17.42 12.72
C GLU A 99 2.17 -17.97 11.81
N LEU A 100 1.35 -17.09 11.23
CA LEU A 100 0.29 -17.49 10.30
C LEU A 100 0.86 -18.09 9.02
N TYR A 101 1.89 -17.46 8.43
CA TYR A 101 2.58 -17.99 7.27
C TYR A 101 3.14 -19.40 7.53
N LEU A 102 3.82 -19.62 8.65
CA LEU A 102 4.41 -20.91 9.00
C LEU A 102 3.37 -22.00 9.28
N LYS A 103 2.21 -21.62 9.80
CA LYS A 103 1.09 -22.54 10.11
C LYS A 103 0.40 -23.11 8.88
N LYS A 104 0.38 -22.36 7.76
CA LYS A 104 -0.25 -22.80 6.52
C LYS A 104 0.64 -23.76 5.74
N GLU A 105 0.06 -24.53 4.82
CA GLU A 105 0.81 -25.35 3.89
C GLU A 105 1.70 -24.51 2.96
N PRO A 106 2.81 -25.04 2.43
CA PRO A 106 3.57 -24.34 1.41
C PRO A 106 2.71 -23.96 0.20
N TYR A 107 2.94 -22.76 -0.36
CA TYR A 107 2.18 -22.20 -1.50
C TYR A 107 0.71 -21.90 -1.20
N TYR A 108 0.34 -21.81 0.09
CA TYR A 108 -1.02 -21.42 0.49
C TYR A 108 -1.32 -19.96 0.14
N PHE A 109 -0.36 -19.07 0.34
CA PHE A 109 -0.44 -17.67 -0.07
C PHE A 109 0.28 -17.47 -1.41
N ASP A 110 -0.31 -16.66 -2.28
CA ASP A 110 0.31 -16.22 -3.54
C ASP A 110 1.29 -15.07 -3.30
N ALA A 111 1.00 -14.15 -2.36
CA ALA A 111 1.91 -13.11 -1.92
C ALA A 111 1.60 -12.63 -0.49
N ILE A 112 2.53 -11.83 0.06
CA ILE A 112 2.41 -11.17 1.36
C ILE A 112 2.55 -9.66 1.16
N LEU A 113 1.55 -8.88 1.60
CA LEU A 113 1.64 -7.43 1.75
C LEU A 113 2.06 -7.15 3.19
N MET A 114 3.22 -6.54 3.38
CA MET A 114 3.85 -6.41 4.68
C MET A 114 4.14 -4.93 4.99
N ASP A 115 3.47 -4.36 5.96
CA ASP A 115 3.87 -3.05 6.49
C ASP A 115 5.26 -3.15 7.13
N ILE A 116 6.11 -2.17 6.84
CA ILE A 116 7.44 -2.11 7.43
C ILE A 116 7.35 -1.75 8.90
N GLN A 117 6.55 -0.74 9.25
CA GLN A 117 6.50 -0.20 10.61
C GLN A 117 5.33 -0.77 11.40
N MET A 118 5.58 -1.84 12.13
CA MET A 118 4.60 -2.49 13.00
C MET A 118 5.16 -2.73 14.40
N PRO A 119 4.32 -2.78 15.45
CA PRO A 119 4.72 -3.13 16.81
C PRO A 119 5.09 -4.62 16.92
N ILE A 120 5.78 -4.98 18.00
CA ILE A 120 6.17 -6.35 18.39
C ILE A 120 7.28 -6.93 17.50
N MET A 121 7.07 -6.95 16.19
CA MET A 121 8.02 -7.34 15.14
C MET A 121 7.71 -6.52 13.90
N ASN A 122 8.68 -5.80 13.39
CA ASN A 122 8.54 -5.01 12.18
C ASN A 122 8.52 -5.90 10.92
N GLY A 123 8.14 -5.31 9.76
CA GLY A 123 8.00 -6.07 8.52
C GLY A 123 9.33 -6.60 7.96
N LEU A 124 10.44 -5.89 8.19
CA LEU A 124 11.78 -6.32 7.75
C LEU A 124 12.24 -7.55 8.54
N GLU A 125 12.05 -7.51 9.86
CA GLU A 125 12.37 -8.66 10.74
C GLU A 125 11.52 -9.88 10.39
N ALA A 126 10.21 -9.68 10.17
CA ALA A 126 9.29 -10.73 9.77
C ALA A 126 9.70 -11.35 8.42
N THR A 127 10.04 -10.50 7.43
CA THR A 127 10.51 -10.95 6.12
C THR A 127 11.78 -11.78 6.24
N LYS A 128 12.76 -11.30 6.99
CA LYS A 128 14.01 -12.05 7.23
C LYS A 128 13.73 -13.41 7.87
N ALA A 129 12.85 -13.46 8.87
CA ALA A 129 12.47 -14.71 9.54
C ALA A 129 11.74 -15.68 8.58
N ILE A 130 10.83 -15.17 7.73
CA ILE A 130 10.19 -15.97 6.68
C ILE A 130 11.26 -16.56 5.73
N ARG A 131 12.16 -15.72 5.19
CA ARG A 131 13.21 -16.14 4.24
C ARG A 131 14.16 -17.18 4.81
N LEU A 132 14.42 -17.13 6.11
CA LEU A 132 15.28 -18.07 6.82
C LEU A 132 14.56 -19.37 7.27
N SER A 133 13.23 -19.42 7.16
CA SER A 133 12.46 -20.60 7.55
C SER A 133 12.71 -21.77 6.59
N GLN A 134 12.41 -22.99 7.06
CA GLN A 134 12.57 -24.21 6.25
C GLN A 134 11.36 -24.51 5.37
N LYS A 135 10.37 -23.61 5.29
CA LYS A 135 9.19 -23.79 4.46
C LYS A 135 9.59 -23.74 2.97
N LYS A 136 9.02 -24.62 2.15
CA LYS A 136 9.47 -24.84 0.76
C LYS A 136 9.40 -23.59 -0.11
N ASP A 137 8.38 -22.74 0.12
CA ASP A 137 8.14 -21.49 -0.61
C ASP A 137 8.74 -20.25 0.07
N ALA A 138 9.44 -20.40 1.19
CA ALA A 138 9.97 -19.29 1.98
C ALA A 138 10.90 -18.35 1.22
N ARG A 139 11.63 -18.86 0.23
CA ARG A 139 12.57 -18.09 -0.58
C ARG A 139 11.93 -17.48 -1.83
N THR A 140 10.77 -17.98 -2.23
CA THR A 140 10.13 -17.62 -3.51
C THR A 140 8.84 -16.85 -3.34
N ILE A 141 8.13 -17.00 -2.20
CA ILE A 141 6.89 -16.25 -1.98
C ILE A 141 7.12 -14.75 -2.14
N PRO A 142 6.38 -14.05 -3.00
CA PRO A 142 6.47 -12.61 -3.12
C PRO A 142 6.10 -11.92 -1.81
N ILE A 143 6.98 -11.02 -1.33
CA ILE A 143 6.72 -10.16 -0.18
C ILE A 143 6.87 -8.73 -0.64
N ILE A 144 5.80 -7.96 -0.55
CA ILE A 144 5.71 -6.57 -0.99
C ILE A 144 5.66 -5.68 0.24
N ALA A 145 6.63 -4.78 0.35
CA ALA A 145 6.67 -3.79 1.41
C ALA A 145 5.55 -2.76 1.25
N MET A 146 4.82 -2.46 2.30
CA MET A 146 3.97 -1.28 2.40
C MET A 146 4.67 -0.24 3.29
N THR A 147 4.94 0.96 2.78
CA THR A 147 5.72 1.98 3.49
C THR A 147 5.04 3.34 3.47
N ALA A 148 5.17 4.11 4.55
CA ALA A 148 4.73 5.50 4.60
C ALA A 148 5.65 6.44 3.80
N ASN A 149 6.89 6.03 3.51
CA ASN A 149 7.88 6.82 2.81
C ASN A 149 8.11 6.29 1.38
N ALA A 150 8.03 7.20 0.42
CA ALA A 150 8.35 6.89 -0.99
C ALA A 150 9.85 7.07 -1.32
N PHE A 151 10.72 7.25 -0.30
CA PHE A 151 12.13 7.51 -0.52
C PHE A 151 12.91 6.23 -0.83
N ASP A 152 13.86 6.35 -1.74
CA ASP A 152 14.72 5.27 -2.25
C ASP A 152 15.47 4.47 -1.16
N GLU A 153 15.67 5.04 0.03
CA GLU A 153 16.36 4.38 1.13
C GLU A 153 15.54 3.23 1.72
N ASP A 154 14.25 3.44 2.02
CA ASP A 154 13.36 2.40 2.55
C ASP A 154 13.13 1.28 1.53
N ALA A 155 13.05 1.64 0.25
CA ALA A 155 12.92 0.67 -0.83
C ALA A 155 14.19 -0.21 -0.98
N ARG A 156 15.37 0.38 -0.87
CA ARG A 156 16.65 -0.37 -0.92
C ARG A 156 16.82 -1.29 0.29
N GLU A 157 16.46 -0.82 1.47
CA GLU A 157 16.52 -1.62 2.68
C GLU A 157 15.57 -2.83 2.58
N SER A 158 14.33 -2.64 2.14
CA SER A 158 13.37 -3.73 1.99
C SER A 158 13.87 -4.85 1.06
N ILE A 159 14.53 -4.49 -0.04
CA ILE A 159 15.14 -5.46 -0.97
C ILE A 159 16.28 -6.23 -0.30
N GLN A 160 17.13 -5.58 0.51
CA GLN A 160 18.21 -6.25 1.24
C GLN A 160 17.70 -7.29 2.25
N TYR A 161 16.51 -7.06 2.82
CA TYR A 161 15.84 -8.03 3.70
C TYR A 161 15.10 -9.13 2.94
N GLY A 162 15.07 -9.08 1.61
CA GLY A 162 14.50 -10.12 0.75
C GLY A 162 13.04 -9.86 0.34
N MET A 163 12.57 -8.62 0.39
CA MET A 163 11.29 -8.22 -0.21
C MET A 163 11.42 -8.11 -1.74
N ASN A 164 10.32 -8.32 -2.46
CA ASN A 164 10.29 -8.38 -3.93
C ASN A 164 9.81 -7.08 -4.59
N GLY A 165 9.07 -6.26 -3.84
CA GLY A 165 8.52 -5.00 -4.32
C GLY A 165 8.20 -4.07 -3.18
N HIS A 166 7.85 -2.83 -3.51
CA HIS A 166 7.43 -1.85 -2.52
C HIS A 166 6.21 -1.05 -3.01
N LEU A 167 5.38 -0.63 -2.07
CA LEU A 167 4.16 0.12 -2.28
C LEU A 167 4.09 1.25 -1.26
N SER A 168 4.16 2.50 -1.70
CA SER A 168 4.06 3.67 -0.82
C SER A 168 2.62 3.97 -0.45
N LYS A 169 2.34 4.22 0.81
CA LYS A 169 1.05 4.65 1.33
C LYS A 169 0.88 6.17 1.21
N PRO A 170 -0.31 6.69 0.85
CA PRO A 170 -1.49 5.97 0.38
C PRO A 170 -1.31 5.47 -1.06
N PHE A 171 -1.71 4.24 -1.32
CA PHE A 171 -1.62 3.64 -2.65
C PHE A 171 -2.98 3.61 -3.37
N THR A 172 -2.92 3.57 -4.69
CA THR A 172 -4.10 3.36 -5.55
C THR A 172 -4.18 1.90 -5.97
N MET A 173 -5.36 1.44 -6.37
CA MET A 173 -5.55 0.09 -6.88
C MET A 173 -4.65 -0.18 -8.09
N ASP A 174 -4.59 0.74 -9.06
CA ASP A 174 -3.74 0.60 -10.25
C ASP A 174 -2.28 0.30 -9.86
N ARG A 175 -1.73 1.04 -8.87
CA ARG A 175 -0.35 0.84 -8.42
C ARG A 175 -0.16 -0.47 -7.67
N LEU A 176 -1.14 -0.87 -6.86
CA LEU A 176 -1.10 -2.15 -6.14
C LEU A 176 -1.09 -3.32 -7.13
N LEU A 177 -1.98 -3.31 -8.13
CA LEU A 177 -2.06 -4.37 -9.16
C LEU A 177 -0.81 -4.40 -10.05
N GLU A 178 -0.25 -3.24 -10.39
CA GLU A 178 1.02 -3.15 -11.12
C GLU A 178 2.14 -3.86 -10.37
N VAL A 179 2.36 -3.54 -9.09
CA VAL A 179 3.39 -4.18 -8.26
C VAL A 179 3.13 -5.68 -8.08
N LEU A 180 1.87 -6.08 -7.87
CA LEU A 180 1.51 -7.50 -7.79
C LEU A 180 1.80 -8.23 -9.11
N SER A 181 1.52 -7.62 -10.27
CA SER A 181 1.77 -8.23 -11.58
C SER A 181 3.26 -8.39 -11.91
N GLU A 182 4.12 -7.57 -11.32
CA GLU A 182 5.57 -7.70 -11.45
C GLU A 182 6.15 -8.83 -10.58
N CYS A 183 5.43 -9.20 -9.51
CA CYS A 183 5.92 -10.14 -8.49
C CYS A 183 5.28 -11.54 -8.58
N LEU A 184 4.08 -11.68 -9.17
CA LEU A 184 3.31 -12.92 -9.31
C LEU A 184 3.39 -13.51 -10.71
#